data_99adb583ca8580fe37b86ea32fefd588
#
_entry.id   99adb583ca8580fe37b86ea32fefd588
#
_cell.length_a   1.000
_cell.length_b   1.000
_cell.length_c   1.000
_cell.angle_alpha   90.00
_cell.angle_beta   90.00
_cell.angle_gamma   90.00
#
_symmetry.space_group_name_H-M   'P 1'
#
loop_
_entity.id
_entity.type
_entity.pdbx_description
1 polymer ?
#
loop_
_entity_poly.entity_id
_entity_poly.type
_entity_poly.pdbx_seq_one_letter_code
_entity_poly.pdbx_strand_id
1 'polypeptide(L)'
;MKARYLFPKDYMADPSANVFNGRLYVYPSHDWDSGECFDDDGGHFQMKDYHVLSMDDVMEGEVTDHGVILDVKDVPWAEKQMWDNDVVEKDGKYYLIFSAKDYNGVFHLGVAVADQPEGPFIPNADPIRKSYSIDPCVFKDDDGKIYCYFGGIWGGQLQWYKDNKALKCEHLPEGKEDPLPSRVAMMTDDVQQFAEMPKPVVIVDENGKILPADDPHRFFEASWMHKYKGKYYFSYSTGDSHYLCYAVGDNPYGPFTYKGVILEPVVGWTTHHSICEYKGQWYLFHHDCVPSKDTTWLRSLKVAPLYYDEEDNILPVK
;
A
#
# COMPACT_ATOMS: atom_id res chain seq x y z
N MET A 1 -14.54 17.45 -9.39
CA MET A 1 -13.25 18.17 -9.53
C MET A 1 -12.28 17.26 -10.23
N LYS A 2 -11.34 17.79 -11.02
CA LYS A 2 -10.31 16.98 -11.68
C LYS A 2 -9.22 16.58 -10.67
N ALA A 3 -8.60 15.42 -10.88
CA ALA A 3 -7.40 15.04 -10.15
C ALA A 3 -6.28 16.08 -10.34
N ARG A 4 -5.44 16.26 -9.31
CA ARG A 4 -4.24 17.11 -9.40
C ARG A 4 -2.97 16.32 -9.09
N TYR A 5 -1.84 16.72 -9.65
CA TYR A 5 -0.54 16.27 -9.20
C TYR A 5 -0.15 16.98 -7.90
N LEU A 6 0.30 16.20 -6.91
CA LEU A 6 0.63 16.74 -5.60
C LEU A 6 2.02 17.40 -5.57
N PHE A 7 3.02 16.72 -6.12
CA PHE A 7 4.40 17.18 -6.07
C PHE A 7 5.11 16.96 -7.42
N PRO A 8 4.81 17.76 -8.45
CA PRO A 8 5.34 17.59 -9.81
C PRO A 8 6.82 17.95 -9.97
N LYS A 9 7.52 18.29 -8.88
CA LYS A 9 8.93 18.65 -8.87
C LYS A 9 9.85 17.43 -8.78
N ASP A 10 9.30 16.29 -8.39
CA ASP A 10 10.02 15.04 -8.21
C ASP A 10 9.14 13.83 -8.50
N TYR A 11 9.74 12.69 -8.72
CA TYR A 11 9.03 11.43 -8.97
C TYR A 11 8.80 10.69 -7.66
N MET A 12 7.54 10.55 -7.30
CA MET A 12 7.10 9.88 -6.09
C MET A 12 5.86 9.05 -6.39
N ALA A 13 5.72 7.92 -5.73
CA ALA A 13 4.66 6.94 -5.98
C ALA A 13 4.09 6.37 -4.70
N ASP A 14 3.19 5.40 -4.84
CA ASP A 14 2.69 4.53 -3.77
C ASP A 14 2.27 5.32 -2.53
N PRO A 15 1.32 6.27 -2.69
CA PRO A 15 1.00 7.23 -1.63
C PRO A 15 0.28 6.56 -0.46
N SER A 16 0.82 6.69 0.74
CA SER A 16 0.15 6.36 1.99
C SER A 16 -0.28 7.66 2.68
N ALA A 17 -1.57 7.95 2.69
CA ALA A 17 -2.13 9.21 3.17
C ALA A 17 -2.79 9.04 4.53
N ASN A 18 -2.34 9.81 5.52
CA ASN A 18 -2.79 9.75 6.89
C ASN A 18 -3.04 11.16 7.47
N VAL A 19 -3.97 11.26 8.42
CA VAL A 19 -4.23 12.52 9.12
C VAL A 19 -3.72 12.42 10.55
N PHE A 20 -2.72 13.27 10.87
CA PHE A 20 -2.17 13.37 12.21
C PHE A 20 -2.27 14.81 12.70
N ASN A 21 -2.70 15.00 13.95
CA ASN A 21 -2.83 16.32 14.58
C ASN A 21 -3.63 17.34 13.75
N GLY A 22 -4.64 16.86 12.98
CA GLY A 22 -5.50 17.70 12.14
C GLY A 22 -4.86 18.15 10.81
N ARG A 23 -3.68 17.65 10.46
CA ARG A 23 -3.00 17.90 9.19
C ARG A 23 -2.87 16.61 8.38
N LEU A 24 -2.94 16.73 7.06
CA LEU A 24 -2.74 15.60 6.14
C LEU A 24 -1.26 15.41 5.83
N TYR A 25 -0.82 14.16 5.93
CA TYR A 25 0.51 13.68 5.57
C TYR A 25 0.40 12.60 4.50
N VAL A 26 1.33 12.60 3.55
CA VAL A 26 1.47 11.57 2.52
C VAL A 26 2.89 11.04 2.57
N TYR A 27 3.04 9.73 2.69
CA TYR A 27 4.32 9.04 2.75
C TYR A 27 4.51 8.23 1.47
N PRO A 28 5.14 8.80 0.44
CA PRO A 28 5.39 8.12 -0.81
C PRO A 28 6.67 7.29 -0.81
N SER A 29 6.74 6.34 -1.73
CA SER A 29 8.02 5.85 -2.26
C SER A 29 8.68 6.94 -3.11
N HIS A 30 10.00 7.00 -3.11
CA HIS A 30 10.75 7.97 -3.89
C HIS A 30 11.40 7.31 -5.10
N ASP A 31 10.87 7.58 -6.27
CA ASP A 31 11.31 7.01 -7.55
C ASP A 31 12.52 7.75 -8.09
N TRP A 32 13.43 7.01 -8.71
CA TRP A 32 14.52 7.56 -9.48
C TRP A 32 15.03 6.64 -10.55
N ASP A 33 15.64 7.25 -11.58
CA ASP A 33 16.17 6.53 -12.72
C ASP A 33 17.55 5.96 -12.40
N SER A 34 17.58 4.67 -12.09
CA SER A 34 18.82 3.93 -11.85
C SER A 34 19.52 3.50 -13.13
N GLY A 35 18.87 3.61 -14.29
CA GLY A 35 19.34 3.08 -15.56
C GLY A 35 19.15 1.57 -15.72
N GLU A 36 18.50 0.89 -14.77
CA GLU A 36 18.16 -0.52 -14.89
C GLU A 36 17.05 -0.74 -15.93
N CYS A 37 17.14 -1.86 -16.66
CA CYS A 37 16.13 -2.22 -17.63
C CYS A 37 14.87 -2.78 -16.94
N PHE A 38 13.72 -2.61 -17.59
CA PHE A 38 12.48 -3.26 -17.17
C PHE A 38 12.63 -4.78 -17.08
N ASP A 39 12.14 -5.37 -16.00
CA ASP A 39 12.01 -6.81 -15.80
C ASP A 39 10.74 -7.12 -14.98
N ASP A 40 10.29 -8.38 -15.00
CA ASP A 40 9.07 -8.83 -14.30
C ASP A 40 9.28 -8.97 -12.78
N ASP A 41 10.53 -8.95 -12.30
CA ASP A 41 10.87 -8.99 -10.88
C ASP A 41 10.95 -7.58 -10.25
N GLY A 42 10.66 -6.53 -11.03
CA GLY A 42 10.66 -5.14 -10.58
C GLY A 42 12.05 -4.58 -10.30
N GLY A 43 13.11 -5.14 -10.93
CA GLY A 43 14.50 -4.72 -10.73
C GLY A 43 14.76 -3.26 -11.07
N HIS A 44 13.95 -2.67 -11.93
CA HIS A 44 14.00 -1.27 -12.34
C HIS A 44 13.43 -0.30 -11.29
N PHE A 45 12.62 -0.76 -10.33
CA PHE A 45 12.12 0.06 -9.21
C PHE A 45 13.17 0.10 -8.09
N GLN A 46 14.13 1.01 -8.20
CA GLN A 46 15.32 1.10 -7.32
C GLN A 46 15.13 2.14 -6.20
N MET A 47 13.93 2.27 -5.61
CA MET A 47 13.68 3.17 -4.50
C MET A 47 14.59 2.85 -3.31
N LYS A 48 15.13 3.87 -2.67
CA LYS A 48 16.09 3.72 -1.55
C LYS A 48 15.80 4.59 -0.34
N ASP A 49 14.85 5.51 -0.45
CA ASP A 49 14.46 6.37 0.65
C ASP A 49 12.97 6.71 0.59
N TYR A 50 12.46 7.24 1.70
CA TYR A 50 11.11 7.77 1.81
C TYR A 50 11.14 9.24 2.14
N HIS A 51 10.22 9.99 1.56
CA HIS A 51 9.90 11.35 1.93
C HIS A 51 8.59 11.40 2.72
N VAL A 52 8.27 12.54 3.30
CA VAL A 52 6.93 12.86 3.77
C VAL A 52 6.51 14.22 3.25
N LEU A 53 5.34 14.24 2.67
CA LEU A 53 4.67 15.45 2.21
C LEU A 53 3.57 15.83 3.19
N SER A 54 3.31 17.13 3.40
CA SER A 54 2.17 17.56 4.19
C SER A 54 1.45 18.75 3.58
N MET A 55 0.15 18.87 3.88
CA MET A 55 -0.70 19.93 3.36
C MET A 55 -1.91 20.19 4.25
N ASP A 56 -2.44 21.42 4.18
CA ASP A 56 -3.65 21.82 4.89
C ASP A 56 -4.88 21.93 3.98
N ASP A 57 -4.68 21.96 2.67
CA ASP A 57 -5.70 21.90 1.62
C ASP A 57 -5.24 20.93 0.54
N VAL A 58 -6.06 19.89 0.32
CA VAL A 58 -5.69 18.78 -0.57
C VAL A 58 -5.74 19.18 -2.04
N MET A 59 -6.68 20.03 -2.43
CA MET A 59 -6.92 20.32 -3.84
C MET A 59 -6.23 21.58 -4.36
N GLU A 60 -5.99 22.55 -3.49
CA GLU A 60 -5.46 23.87 -3.91
C GLU A 60 -4.26 24.32 -3.07
N GLY A 61 -4.01 23.69 -1.90
CA GLY A 61 -2.97 24.08 -0.97
C GLY A 61 -1.55 23.82 -1.47
N GLU A 62 -0.61 24.51 -0.86
CA GLU A 62 0.81 24.23 -1.00
C GLU A 62 1.15 22.89 -0.35
N VAL A 63 1.98 22.08 -1.03
CA VAL A 63 2.52 20.84 -0.53
C VAL A 63 3.93 21.09 -0.02
N THR A 64 4.15 20.82 1.27
CA THR A 64 5.47 20.89 1.89
C THR A 64 6.12 19.53 1.85
N ASP A 65 7.28 19.43 1.23
CA ASP A 65 8.17 18.27 1.33
C ASP A 65 9.12 18.47 2.53
N HIS A 66 9.10 17.56 3.48
CA HIS A 66 9.96 17.56 4.68
C HIS A 66 11.31 16.87 4.43
N GLY A 67 11.52 16.36 3.21
CA GLY A 67 12.73 15.65 2.83
C GLY A 67 12.74 14.19 3.25
N VAL A 68 13.93 13.58 3.21
CA VAL A 68 14.13 12.16 3.51
C VAL A 68 13.89 11.87 4.98
N ILE A 69 12.98 10.95 5.27
CA ILE A 69 12.62 10.51 6.63
C ILE A 69 13.26 9.17 7.03
N LEU A 70 13.62 8.34 6.05
CA LEU A 70 14.36 7.09 6.21
C LEU A 70 15.07 6.74 4.89
N ASP A 71 16.33 6.32 4.97
CA ASP A 71 17.14 5.88 3.83
C ASP A 71 17.58 4.42 4.06
N VAL A 72 17.65 3.61 3.01
CA VAL A 72 18.03 2.18 3.09
C VAL A 72 19.37 1.94 3.79
N LYS A 73 20.33 2.87 3.63
CA LYS A 73 21.67 2.78 4.30
C LYS A 73 21.57 2.81 5.82
N ASP A 74 20.48 3.34 6.38
CA ASP A 74 20.25 3.43 7.81
C ASP A 74 19.48 2.21 8.35
N VAL A 75 19.02 1.30 7.47
CA VAL A 75 18.29 0.07 7.82
C VAL A 75 19.25 -1.12 7.88
N PRO A 76 19.58 -1.65 9.07
CA PRO A 76 20.69 -2.61 9.23
C PRO A 76 20.53 -3.93 8.46
N TRP A 77 19.28 -4.36 8.20
CA TRP A 77 18.96 -5.63 7.56
C TRP A 77 18.66 -5.50 6.05
N ALA A 78 18.38 -4.29 5.56
CA ALA A 78 17.98 -4.06 4.17
C ALA A 78 19.19 -3.73 3.29
N GLU A 79 19.14 -4.20 2.04
CA GLU A 79 20.13 -3.88 1.01
C GLU A 79 19.60 -2.82 0.03
N LYS A 80 18.34 -2.97 -0.41
CA LYS A 80 17.79 -2.19 -1.52
C LYS A 80 16.26 -2.25 -1.58
N GLN A 81 15.71 -1.50 -2.55
CA GLN A 81 14.30 -1.52 -2.95
C GLN A 81 13.36 -1.31 -1.75
N MET A 82 13.46 -0.11 -1.17
CA MET A 82 12.49 0.39 -0.19
C MET A 82 11.22 0.79 -0.93
N TRP A 83 10.32 -0.18 -1.09
CA TRP A 83 9.09 0.03 -1.84
C TRP A 83 8.02 0.65 -0.93
N ASP A 84 6.81 0.17 -0.95
CA ASP A 84 5.69 0.78 -0.26
C ASP A 84 5.84 0.84 1.25
N ASN A 85 5.14 1.79 1.85
CA ASN A 85 5.13 2.00 3.28
C ASN A 85 3.78 2.54 3.75
N ASP A 86 3.51 2.46 5.05
CA ASP A 86 2.40 3.16 5.69
C ASP A 86 2.76 3.54 7.12
N VAL A 87 2.08 4.55 7.67
CA VAL A 87 2.37 5.09 9.00
C VAL A 87 1.12 5.06 9.87
N VAL A 88 1.28 4.58 11.10
CA VAL A 88 0.23 4.63 12.12
C VAL A 88 0.73 5.35 13.38
N GLU A 89 -0.16 6.14 14.01
CA GLU A 89 0.10 6.75 15.32
C GLU A 89 -0.41 5.85 16.44
N LYS A 90 0.42 5.66 17.47
CA LYS A 90 0.00 5.05 18.73
C LYS A 90 0.78 5.65 19.92
N ASP A 91 0.04 6.06 20.94
CA ASP A 91 0.59 6.58 22.20
C ASP A 91 1.60 7.74 22.02
N GLY A 92 1.32 8.62 21.04
CA GLY A 92 2.13 9.80 20.73
C GLY A 92 3.41 9.48 19.96
N LYS A 93 3.54 8.26 19.43
CA LYS A 93 4.63 7.86 18.53
C LYS A 93 4.08 7.46 17.16
N TYR A 94 4.92 7.60 16.14
CA TYR A 94 4.61 7.29 14.76
C TYR A 94 5.43 6.06 14.34
N TYR A 95 4.75 5.06 13.80
CA TYR A 95 5.34 3.79 13.37
C TYR A 95 5.21 3.69 11.86
N LEU A 96 6.34 3.77 11.17
CA LEU A 96 6.46 3.53 9.73
C LEU A 96 6.69 2.04 9.53
N ILE A 97 5.74 1.38 8.87
CA ILE A 97 5.88 0.00 8.41
C ILE A 97 6.25 0.07 6.93
N PHE A 98 7.31 -0.58 6.54
CA PHE A 98 7.87 -0.46 5.19
C PHE A 98 8.37 -1.79 4.66
N SER A 99 8.41 -1.95 3.34
CA SER A 99 8.97 -3.11 2.67
C SER A 99 10.37 -2.80 2.11
N ALA A 100 11.30 -3.74 2.27
CA ALA A 100 12.63 -3.66 1.66
C ALA A 100 13.21 -5.06 1.42
N LYS A 101 14.11 -5.20 0.44
CA LYS A 101 14.87 -6.43 0.20
C LYS A 101 16.08 -6.53 1.12
N ASP A 102 16.26 -7.70 1.71
CA ASP A 102 17.46 -8.06 2.45
C ASP A 102 18.64 -8.39 1.51
N TYR A 103 19.81 -8.69 2.08
CA TYR A 103 21.03 -9.07 1.35
C TYR A 103 20.92 -10.40 0.58
N ASN A 104 19.85 -11.16 0.75
CA ASN A 104 19.55 -12.38 -0.04
C ASN A 104 18.52 -12.10 -1.14
N GLY A 105 18.07 -10.86 -1.31
CA GLY A 105 17.07 -10.47 -2.28
C GLY A 105 15.63 -10.84 -1.89
N VAL A 106 15.37 -11.06 -0.60
CA VAL A 106 14.04 -11.39 -0.05
C VAL A 106 13.41 -10.16 0.56
N PHE A 107 12.17 -9.86 0.18
CA PHE A 107 11.40 -8.80 0.81
C PHE A 107 10.95 -9.19 2.22
N HIS A 108 11.11 -8.24 3.13
CA HIS A 108 10.58 -8.25 4.49
C HIS A 108 9.91 -6.93 4.81
N LEU A 109 9.05 -6.93 5.83
CA LEU A 109 8.51 -5.71 6.40
C LEU A 109 9.36 -5.27 7.60
N GLY A 110 9.72 -3.99 7.62
CA GLY A 110 10.43 -3.34 8.73
C GLY A 110 9.52 -2.43 9.53
N VAL A 111 10.00 -2.03 10.69
CA VAL A 111 9.39 -0.99 11.52
C VAL A 111 10.45 0.08 11.79
N ALA A 112 10.07 1.35 11.60
CA ALA A 112 10.85 2.49 12.07
C ALA A 112 9.96 3.42 12.91
N VAL A 113 10.52 4.08 13.91
CA VAL A 113 9.73 4.84 14.90
C VAL A 113 10.21 6.28 14.95
N ALA A 114 9.26 7.23 15.05
CA ALA A 114 9.51 8.65 15.24
C ALA A 114 8.63 9.25 16.33
N ASP A 115 9.07 10.40 16.86
CA ASP A 115 8.30 11.20 17.82
C ASP A 115 7.40 12.25 17.13
N GLN A 116 7.60 12.47 15.82
CA GLN A 116 6.83 13.40 14.99
C GLN A 116 6.46 12.73 13.66
N PRO A 117 5.34 13.13 13.03
CA PRO A 117 4.94 12.55 11.74
C PRO A 117 5.94 12.86 10.61
N GLU A 118 6.70 13.93 10.72
CA GLU A 118 7.76 14.30 9.79
C GLU A 118 9.07 13.53 10.02
N GLY A 119 9.14 12.65 10.99
CA GLY A 119 10.36 11.93 11.35
C GLY A 119 11.38 12.77 12.14
N PRO A 120 12.68 12.42 12.10
CA PRO A 120 13.25 11.26 11.41
C PRO A 120 12.78 9.95 12.03
N PHE A 121 12.60 8.92 11.20
CA PHE A 121 12.23 7.59 11.65
C PHE A 121 13.47 6.74 11.92
N ILE A 122 13.53 6.12 13.07
CA ILE A 122 14.64 5.25 13.50
C ILE A 122 14.23 3.80 13.27
N PRO A 123 14.90 3.06 12.35
CA PRO A 123 14.54 1.70 12.03
C PRO A 123 14.98 0.72 13.12
N ASN A 124 14.22 -0.37 13.25
CA ASN A 124 14.62 -1.51 14.05
C ASN A 124 15.81 -2.25 13.43
N ALA A 125 16.60 -2.92 14.27
CA ALA A 125 17.76 -3.71 13.85
C ALA A 125 17.39 -4.94 13.00
N ASP A 126 16.17 -5.46 13.19
CA ASP A 126 15.65 -6.66 12.51
C ASP A 126 14.28 -6.38 11.89
N PRO A 127 13.90 -7.07 10.80
CA PRO A 127 12.56 -6.96 10.24
C PRO A 127 11.50 -7.60 11.15
N ILE A 128 10.23 -7.36 10.85
CA ILE A 128 9.11 -8.07 11.48
C ILE A 128 9.28 -9.58 11.22
N ARG A 129 9.31 -10.35 12.28
CA ARG A 129 9.47 -11.81 12.18
C ARG A 129 8.32 -12.43 11.41
N LYS A 130 8.65 -13.34 10.47
CA LYS A 130 7.69 -14.01 9.59
C LYS A 130 6.97 -13.07 8.61
N SER A 131 7.46 -11.86 8.43
CA SER A 131 7.06 -11.02 7.32
C SER A 131 7.73 -11.50 6.02
N TYR A 132 7.10 -11.20 4.93
CA TYR A 132 7.56 -11.45 3.56
C TYR A 132 6.73 -10.58 2.62
N SER A 133 7.14 -10.46 1.35
CA SER A 133 6.40 -9.67 0.35
C SER A 133 6.37 -8.16 0.66
N ILE A 134 5.44 -7.42 0.08
CA ILE A 134 5.44 -5.96 -0.05
C ILE A 134 4.10 -5.33 0.33
N ASP A 135 3.97 -4.04 0.14
CA ASP A 135 2.76 -3.22 0.21
C ASP A 135 2.07 -3.26 1.57
N PRO A 136 2.77 -2.90 2.66
CA PRO A 136 2.14 -2.83 3.96
C PRO A 136 1.16 -1.65 4.04
N CYS A 137 -0.06 -1.92 4.48
CA CYS A 137 -1.02 -0.94 4.97
C CYS A 137 -1.30 -1.21 6.44
N VAL A 138 -1.22 -0.21 7.29
CA VAL A 138 -1.48 -0.34 8.73
C VAL A 138 -2.76 0.40 9.12
N PHE A 139 -3.76 -0.37 9.48
CA PHE A 139 -5.07 0.12 9.85
C PHE A 139 -5.29 0.05 11.37
N LYS A 140 -5.56 1.19 11.99
CA LYS A 140 -5.95 1.29 13.41
C LYS A 140 -7.48 1.29 13.51
N ASP A 141 -8.05 0.25 14.10
CA ASP A 141 -9.50 0.12 14.29
C ASP A 141 -10.01 0.93 15.51
N ASP A 142 -11.32 1.09 15.62
CA ASP A 142 -11.98 1.86 16.69
C ASP A 142 -11.69 1.31 18.09
N ASP A 143 -11.36 0.02 18.22
CA ASP A 143 -10.98 -0.61 19.49
C ASP A 143 -9.49 -0.41 19.84
N GLY A 144 -8.76 0.34 19.01
CA GLY A 144 -7.34 0.65 19.18
C GLY A 144 -6.38 -0.44 18.71
N LYS A 145 -6.88 -1.58 18.23
CA LYS A 145 -6.04 -2.60 17.60
C LYS A 145 -5.53 -2.14 16.24
N ILE A 146 -4.33 -2.56 15.91
CA ILE A 146 -3.67 -2.25 14.64
C ILE A 146 -3.51 -3.53 13.84
N TYR A 147 -3.90 -3.47 12.58
CA TYR A 147 -3.81 -4.55 11.62
C TYR A 147 -2.88 -4.15 10.48
N CYS A 148 -1.98 -5.04 10.08
CA CYS A 148 -1.12 -4.86 8.92
C CYS A 148 -1.61 -5.77 7.80
N TYR A 149 -1.99 -5.16 6.67
CA TYR A 149 -2.31 -5.86 5.41
C TYR A 149 -1.09 -5.76 4.51
N PHE A 150 -0.76 -6.83 3.78
CA PHE A 150 0.41 -6.84 2.91
C PHE A 150 0.34 -7.93 1.86
N GLY A 151 1.18 -7.81 0.85
CA GLY A 151 1.38 -8.82 -0.19
C GLY A 151 1.31 -8.25 -1.60
N GLY A 152 2.18 -8.72 -2.46
CA GLY A 152 2.21 -8.44 -3.89
C GLY A 152 2.83 -9.62 -4.65
N ILE A 153 2.34 -9.87 -5.87
CA ILE A 153 2.74 -10.96 -6.74
C ILE A 153 3.92 -10.51 -7.63
N TRP A 154 4.62 -11.42 -8.30
CA TRP A 154 5.81 -11.21 -9.12
C TRP A 154 6.94 -10.54 -8.32
N GLY A 155 7.35 -9.32 -8.67
CA GLY A 155 8.37 -8.57 -7.95
C GLY A 155 8.13 -8.50 -6.45
N GLY A 156 6.86 -8.55 -6.01
CA GLY A 156 6.45 -8.61 -4.60
C GLY A 156 6.61 -9.96 -3.93
N GLN A 157 6.98 -11.01 -4.68
CA GLN A 157 7.40 -12.33 -4.17
C GLN A 157 6.32 -13.15 -3.43
N LEU A 158 5.03 -12.76 -3.47
CA LEU A 158 3.97 -13.49 -2.76
C LEU A 158 3.81 -14.94 -3.24
N GLN A 159 4.05 -15.21 -4.53
CA GLN A 159 4.01 -16.54 -5.16
C GLN A 159 5.05 -17.52 -4.63
N TRP A 160 6.07 -17.04 -3.91
CA TRP A 160 7.08 -17.86 -3.26
C TRP A 160 6.66 -18.36 -1.87
N TYR A 161 5.41 -18.05 -1.42
CA TYR A 161 4.94 -18.39 -0.08
C TYR A 161 3.59 -19.10 -0.10
N LYS A 162 3.48 -20.18 0.67
CA LYS A 162 2.24 -20.88 0.97
C LYS A 162 2.14 -21.16 2.46
N ASP A 163 1.00 -20.87 3.07
CA ASP A 163 0.76 -21.04 4.51
C ASP A 163 1.88 -20.40 5.38
N ASN A 164 2.32 -19.19 5.00
CA ASN A 164 3.42 -18.43 5.62
C ASN A 164 4.78 -19.17 5.62
N LYS A 165 5.01 -20.05 4.67
CA LYS A 165 6.27 -20.78 4.49
C LYS A 165 6.80 -20.58 3.09
N ALA A 166 8.10 -20.29 2.99
CA ALA A 166 8.78 -20.21 1.71
C ALA A 166 8.71 -21.55 0.96
N LEU A 167 8.42 -21.47 -0.33
CA LEU A 167 8.39 -22.59 -1.25
C LEU A 167 9.78 -22.79 -1.89
N LYS A 168 10.04 -23.98 -2.43
CA LYS A 168 11.24 -24.28 -3.22
C LYS A 168 11.15 -23.77 -4.66
N CYS A 169 9.94 -23.61 -5.17
CA CYS A 169 9.59 -23.10 -6.49
C CYS A 169 8.42 -22.15 -6.31
N GLU A 170 8.31 -21.14 -7.15
CA GLU A 170 7.12 -20.29 -7.17
C GLU A 170 5.86 -21.08 -7.55
N HIS A 171 4.74 -20.60 -7.08
CA HIS A 171 3.43 -21.14 -7.42
C HIS A 171 2.47 -20.00 -7.72
N LEU A 172 2.10 -19.87 -8.98
CA LEU A 172 1.05 -18.97 -9.46
C LEU A 172 -0.20 -19.81 -9.76
N PRO A 173 -1.30 -19.60 -9.01
CA PRO A 173 -2.55 -20.27 -9.31
C PRO A 173 -3.09 -19.87 -10.69
N GLU A 174 -3.72 -20.82 -11.39
CA GLU A 174 -4.25 -20.63 -12.72
C GLU A 174 -5.75 -20.99 -12.84
N GLY A 175 -6.41 -20.39 -13.82
CA GLY A 175 -7.79 -20.72 -14.15
C GLY A 175 -8.75 -20.56 -12.96
N LYS A 176 -9.43 -21.62 -12.58
CA LYS A 176 -10.45 -21.62 -11.51
C LYS A 176 -9.90 -21.99 -10.14
N GLU A 177 -8.61 -22.09 -9.97
CA GLU A 177 -7.98 -22.23 -8.65
C GLU A 177 -8.23 -20.98 -7.80
N ASP A 178 -8.11 -21.13 -6.47
CA ASP A 178 -8.14 -19.99 -5.56
C ASP A 178 -6.91 -19.08 -5.82
N PRO A 179 -7.08 -17.75 -5.89
CA PRO A 179 -5.98 -16.84 -6.18
C PRO A 179 -5.01 -16.76 -5.00
N LEU A 180 -3.84 -16.15 -5.22
CA LEU A 180 -2.98 -15.71 -4.12
C LEU A 180 -3.63 -14.50 -3.43
N PRO A 181 -4.06 -14.62 -2.16
CA PRO A 181 -4.67 -13.51 -1.45
C PRO A 181 -3.63 -12.61 -0.79
N SER A 182 -3.95 -11.33 -0.56
CA SER A 182 -3.27 -10.50 0.43
C SER A 182 -3.22 -11.19 1.79
N ARG A 183 -2.39 -10.68 2.69
CA ARG A 183 -2.27 -11.16 4.07
C ARG A 183 -2.72 -10.07 5.03
N VAL A 184 -3.23 -10.49 6.19
CA VAL A 184 -3.53 -9.61 7.32
C VAL A 184 -3.03 -10.23 8.60
N ALA A 185 -2.39 -9.44 9.46
CA ALA A 185 -2.01 -9.83 10.81
C ALA A 185 -2.26 -8.67 11.78
N MET A 186 -2.77 -8.98 12.96
CA MET A 186 -2.82 -8.01 14.06
C MET A 186 -1.39 -7.76 14.54
N MET A 187 -1.06 -6.48 14.78
CA MET A 187 0.21 -6.07 15.36
C MET A 187 0.21 -6.27 16.87
N THR A 188 1.40 -6.42 17.45
CA THR A 188 1.59 -6.35 18.90
C THR A 188 1.25 -4.95 19.43
N ASP A 189 0.97 -4.85 20.73
CA ASP A 189 0.58 -3.56 21.34
C ASP A 189 1.66 -2.48 21.18
N ASP A 190 2.92 -2.85 21.11
CA ASP A 190 4.04 -1.94 20.86
C ASP A 190 4.31 -1.67 19.37
N VAL A 191 3.46 -2.22 18.48
CA VAL A 191 3.55 -2.09 17.01
C VAL A 191 4.88 -2.59 16.42
N GLN A 192 5.59 -3.48 17.12
CA GLN A 192 6.92 -3.92 16.69
C GLN A 192 6.91 -5.24 15.92
N GLN A 193 5.90 -6.07 16.10
CA GLN A 193 5.83 -7.42 15.53
C GLN A 193 4.39 -7.81 15.22
N PHE A 194 4.20 -8.86 14.45
CA PHE A 194 2.90 -9.52 14.37
C PHE A 194 2.57 -10.23 15.68
N ALA A 195 1.39 -9.99 16.22
CA ALA A 195 0.86 -10.68 17.40
C ALA A 195 0.36 -12.09 17.06
N GLU A 196 0.17 -12.38 15.79
CA GLU A 196 -0.36 -13.65 15.27
C GLU A 196 0.31 -14.01 13.94
N MET A 197 0.06 -15.23 13.44
CA MET A 197 0.45 -15.59 12.08
C MET A 197 -0.43 -14.87 11.06
N PRO A 198 0.15 -14.34 9.97
CA PRO A 198 -0.64 -13.72 8.90
C PRO A 198 -1.70 -14.67 8.34
N LYS A 199 -2.90 -14.14 8.14
CA LYS A 199 -4.07 -14.84 7.60
C LYS A 199 -4.35 -14.37 6.18
N PRO A 200 -4.94 -15.20 5.31
CA PRO A 200 -5.36 -14.77 3.98
C PRO A 200 -6.53 -13.77 4.07
N VAL A 201 -6.47 -12.73 3.26
CA VAL A 201 -7.59 -11.81 2.99
C VAL A 201 -8.41 -12.41 1.86
N VAL A 202 -9.57 -12.96 2.18
CA VAL A 202 -10.42 -13.65 1.20
C VAL A 202 -11.41 -12.67 0.57
N ILE A 203 -11.39 -12.59 -0.77
CA ILE A 203 -12.33 -11.79 -1.56
C ILE A 203 -13.32 -12.75 -2.24
N VAL A 204 -14.62 -12.47 -2.05
CA VAL A 204 -15.72 -13.27 -2.60
C VAL A 204 -16.62 -12.45 -3.50
N ASP A 205 -17.35 -13.11 -4.38
CA ASP A 205 -18.45 -12.51 -5.15
C ASP A 205 -19.71 -12.30 -4.27
N GLU A 206 -20.76 -11.77 -4.86
CA GLU A 206 -22.06 -11.54 -4.20
C GLU A 206 -22.74 -12.83 -3.68
N ASN A 207 -22.35 -14.00 -4.20
CA ASN A 207 -22.84 -15.31 -3.78
C ASN A 207 -21.96 -15.97 -2.73
N GLY A 208 -20.91 -15.29 -2.25
CA GLY A 208 -19.95 -15.79 -1.27
C GLY A 208 -18.91 -16.76 -1.84
N LYS A 209 -18.76 -16.83 -3.17
CA LYS A 209 -17.76 -17.65 -3.84
C LYS A 209 -16.46 -16.86 -4.02
N ILE A 210 -15.31 -17.46 -3.71
CA ILE A 210 -14.00 -16.84 -3.92
C ILE A 210 -13.81 -16.49 -5.40
N LEU A 211 -13.31 -15.27 -5.67
CA LEU A 211 -12.93 -14.86 -7.02
C LEU A 211 -11.76 -15.75 -7.48
N PRO A 212 -11.85 -16.43 -8.62
CA PRO A 212 -10.79 -17.36 -9.06
C PRO A 212 -9.54 -16.63 -9.56
N ALA A 213 -8.46 -17.39 -9.77
CA ALA A 213 -7.18 -16.85 -10.25
C ALA A 213 -7.25 -16.22 -11.63
N ASP A 214 -8.22 -16.63 -12.49
CA ASP A 214 -8.47 -16.03 -13.83
C ASP A 214 -9.48 -14.88 -13.81
N ASP A 215 -9.96 -14.44 -12.65
CA ASP A 215 -10.83 -13.27 -12.54
C ASP A 215 -10.02 -11.98 -12.74
N PRO A 216 -10.43 -11.06 -13.65
CA PRO A 216 -9.70 -9.82 -13.91
C PRO A 216 -9.68 -8.85 -12.72
N HIS A 217 -10.53 -9.09 -11.72
CA HIS A 217 -10.62 -8.26 -10.50
C HIS A 217 -10.03 -8.94 -9.26
N ARG A 218 -9.30 -10.05 -9.42
CA ARG A 218 -8.59 -10.69 -8.32
C ARG A 218 -7.48 -9.79 -7.76
N PHE A 219 -7.15 -10.01 -6.49
CA PHE A 219 -6.02 -9.35 -5.85
C PHE A 219 -4.69 -9.63 -6.58
N PHE A 220 -3.86 -8.58 -6.68
CA PHE A 220 -2.50 -8.67 -7.14
C PHE A 220 -1.51 -8.03 -6.15
N GLU A 221 -1.75 -6.75 -5.76
CA GLU A 221 -0.89 -5.99 -4.84
C GLU A 221 -1.62 -4.77 -4.25
N ALA A 222 -0.90 -3.85 -3.59
CA ALA A 222 -1.37 -2.54 -3.16
C ALA A 222 -2.55 -2.60 -2.18
N SER A 223 -2.43 -3.39 -1.13
CA SER A 223 -3.45 -3.50 -0.08
C SER A 223 -3.69 -2.16 0.60
N TRP A 224 -4.97 -1.75 0.73
CA TRP A 224 -5.38 -0.63 1.55
C TRP A 224 -6.64 -0.94 2.34
N MET A 225 -6.72 -0.46 3.58
CA MET A 225 -7.90 -0.63 4.44
C MET A 225 -8.36 0.72 4.98
N HIS A 226 -9.65 1.01 4.83
CA HIS A 226 -10.30 2.10 5.54
C HIS A 226 -11.70 1.70 6.03
N LYS A 227 -12.26 2.49 6.92
CA LYS A 227 -13.59 2.25 7.49
C LYS A 227 -14.54 3.38 7.10
N TYR A 228 -15.71 3.02 6.59
CA TYR A 228 -16.76 3.97 6.26
C TYR A 228 -18.09 3.45 6.80
N LYS A 229 -18.80 4.28 7.60
CA LYS A 229 -20.07 3.93 8.25
C LYS A 229 -20.06 2.55 8.95
N GLY A 230 -18.97 2.22 9.61
CA GLY A 230 -18.82 0.96 10.36
C GLY A 230 -18.52 -0.28 9.52
N LYS A 231 -18.38 -0.16 8.20
CA LYS A 231 -17.94 -1.24 7.29
C LYS A 231 -16.48 -1.08 6.93
N TYR A 232 -15.81 -2.21 6.67
CA TYR A 232 -14.40 -2.30 6.30
C TYR A 232 -14.29 -2.39 4.78
N TYR A 233 -13.59 -1.43 4.19
CA TYR A 233 -13.35 -1.35 2.75
C TYR A 233 -11.91 -1.74 2.48
N PHE A 234 -11.74 -2.93 1.94
CA PHE A 234 -10.45 -3.42 1.47
C PHE A 234 -10.31 -3.08 -0.02
N SER A 235 -9.37 -2.21 -0.36
CA SER A 235 -9.08 -1.85 -1.75
C SER A 235 -7.69 -2.33 -2.15
N TYR A 236 -7.50 -2.60 -3.45
CA TYR A 236 -6.33 -3.29 -3.96
C TYR A 236 -6.18 -3.09 -5.47
N SER A 237 -4.96 -3.30 -5.96
CA SER A 237 -4.68 -3.37 -7.40
C SER A 237 -4.84 -4.77 -7.94
N THR A 238 -5.32 -4.86 -9.18
CA THR A 238 -5.43 -6.10 -9.93
C THR A 238 -4.22 -6.29 -10.83
N GLY A 239 -3.95 -7.52 -11.27
CA GLY A 239 -2.78 -7.87 -12.09
C GLY A 239 -2.79 -7.29 -13.50
N ASP A 240 -2.83 -8.16 -14.51
CA ASP A 240 -2.77 -7.76 -15.92
C ASP A 240 -3.90 -6.83 -16.37
N SER A 241 -4.98 -6.72 -15.60
CA SER A 241 -6.08 -5.80 -15.85
C SER A 241 -5.83 -4.39 -15.34
N HIS A 242 -4.88 -4.20 -14.41
CA HIS A 242 -4.44 -2.91 -13.84
C HIS A 242 -5.54 -2.02 -13.25
N TYR A 243 -6.66 -2.59 -12.81
CA TYR A 243 -7.70 -1.85 -12.10
C TYR A 243 -7.32 -1.60 -10.65
N LEU A 244 -7.86 -0.52 -10.09
CA LEU A 244 -7.98 -0.37 -8.66
C LEU A 244 -9.39 -0.77 -8.25
N CYS A 245 -9.50 -1.84 -7.48
CA CYS A 245 -10.77 -2.44 -7.05
C CYS A 245 -10.99 -2.31 -5.54
N TYR A 246 -12.22 -2.59 -5.10
CA TYR A 246 -12.53 -2.69 -3.68
C TYR A 246 -13.55 -3.78 -3.37
N ALA A 247 -13.47 -4.26 -2.13
CA ALA A 247 -14.39 -5.21 -1.53
C ALA A 247 -14.76 -4.77 -0.12
N VAL A 248 -15.94 -5.14 0.38
CA VAL A 248 -16.47 -4.68 1.67
C VAL A 248 -16.76 -5.86 2.60
N GLY A 249 -16.39 -5.72 3.86
CA GLY A 249 -16.58 -6.71 4.92
C GLY A 249 -17.10 -6.13 6.22
N ASP A 250 -17.41 -7.02 7.17
CA ASP A 250 -17.96 -6.67 8.48
C ASP A 250 -16.93 -6.65 9.62
N ASN A 251 -15.71 -7.09 9.33
CA ASN A 251 -14.62 -7.12 10.30
C ASN A 251 -13.27 -7.05 9.55
N PRO A 252 -12.15 -6.74 10.24
CA PRO A 252 -10.85 -6.52 9.60
C PRO A 252 -10.25 -7.76 8.93
N TYR A 253 -10.71 -8.96 9.21
CA TYR A 253 -10.21 -10.19 8.58
C TYR A 253 -11.04 -10.62 7.35
N GLY A 254 -12.18 -9.99 7.10
CA GLY A 254 -13.12 -10.41 6.06
C GLY A 254 -13.95 -11.66 6.43
N PRO A 255 -14.46 -12.44 5.45
CA PRO A 255 -14.28 -12.23 4.02
C PRO A 255 -14.83 -10.89 3.53
N PHE A 256 -14.28 -10.40 2.42
CA PHE A 256 -14.72 -9.16 1.79
C PHE A 256 -15.47 -9.47 0.49
N THR A 257 -16.66 -8.89 0.33
CA THR A 257 -17.43 -9.03 -0.90
C THR A 257 -17.00 -7.98 -1.91
N TYR A 258 -16.55 -8.40 -3.08
CA TYR A 258 -16.21 -7.53 -4.21
C TYR A 258 -17.37 -6.58 -4.55
N LYS A 259 -17.07 -5.31 -4.76
CA LYS A 259 -18.06 -4.26 -5.03
C LYS A 259 -17.87 -3.53 -6.35
N GLY A 260 -16.63 -3.39 -6.83
CA GLY A 260 -16.41 -2.70 -8.08
C GLY A 260 -15.02 -2.11 -8.25
N VAL A 261 -14.91 -1.30 -9.30
CA VAL A 261 -13.71 -0.57 -9.71
C VAL A 261 -13.76 0.85 -9.14
N ILE A 262 -12.67 1.28 -8.51
CA ILE A 262 -12.47 2.65 -8.03
C ILE A 262 -11.84 3.50 -9.12
N LEU A 263 -10.83 2.96 -9.80
CA LEU A 263 -10.06 3.66 -10.82
C LEU A 263 -9.73 2.71 -11.97
N GLU A 264 -9.97 3.18 -13.20
CA GLU A 264 -9.52 2.53 -14.43
C GLU A 264 -7.99 2.54 -14.53
N PRO A 265 -7.38 1.66 -15.36
CA PRO A 265 -5.94 1.63 -15.55
C PRO A 265 -5.36 3.01 -15.89
N VAL A 266 -4.28 3.36 -15.20
CA VAL A 266 -3.54 4.61 -15.41
C VAL A 266 -2.41 4.41 -16.42
N VAL A 267 -1.75 5.50 -16.83
CA VAL A 267 -0.51 5.42 -17.60
C VAL A 267 0.61 4.93 -16.69
N GLY A 268 1.31 3.88 -17.08
CA GLY A 268 2.30 3.15 -16.28
C GLY A 268 1.80 1.76 -15.94
N TRP A 269 2.70 0.90 -15.43
CA TRP A 269 2.37 -0.49 -15.17
C TRP A 269 1.69 -0.69 -13.81
N THR A 270 2.19 -0.03 -12.76
CA THR A 270 1.64 -0.19 -11.40
C THR A 270 0.46 0.74 -11.14
N THR A 271 -0.49 0.29 -10.31
CA THR A 271 -1.51 1.12 -9.67
C THR A 271 -1.43 0.90 -8.18
N HIS A 272 -1.06 1.94 -7.43
CA HIS A 272 -1.05 1.91 -5.97
C HIS A 272 -1.74 3.14 -5.41
N HIS A 273 -2.30 3.04 -4.20
CA HIS A 273 -3.21 4.07 -3.71
C HIS A 273 -3.32 4.10 -2.19
N SER A 274 -3.95 5.15 -1.71
CA SER A 274 -4.57 5.22 -0.40
C SER A 274 -5.90 5.99 -0.47
N ILE A 275 -6.79 5.72 0.48
CA ILE A 275 -8.07 6.42 0.63
C ILE A 275 -8.13 6.99 2.04
N CYS A 276 -8.30 8.31 2.12
CA CYS A 276 -8.26 9.04 3.39
C CYS A 276 -9.36 10.11 3.45
N GLU A 277 -9.98 10.26 4.61
CA GLU A 277 -10.89 11.37 4.90
C GLU A 277 -10.11 12.53 5.51
N TYR A 278 -10.29 13.72 4.96
CA TYR A 278 -9.73 14.94 5.49
C TYR A 278 -10.73 16.09 5.44
N LYS A 279 -11.00 16.70 6.59
CA LYS A 279 -11.94 17.83 6.73
C LYS A 279 -13.33 17.56 6.14
N GLY A 280 -13.84 16.32 6.32
CA GLY A 280 -15.18 15.91 5.87
C GLY A 280 -15.28 15.55 4.39
N GLN A 281 -14.17 15.47 3.66
CA GLN A 281 -14.11 15.01 2.29
C GLN A 281 -13.17 13.79 2.18
N TRP A 282 -13.62 12.76 1.46
CA TRP A 282 -12.81 11.61 1.11
C TRP A 282 -11.98 11.87 -0.14
N TYR A 283 -10.76 11.35 -0.16
CA TYR A 283 -9.83 11.48 -1.26
C TYR A 283 -9.21 10.14 -1.63
N LEU A 284 -9.01 9.94 -2.92
CA LEU A 284 -8.15 8.90 -3.49
C LEU A 284 -6.80 9.51 -3.82
N PHE A 285 -5.74 9.01 -3.19
CA PHE A 285 -4.36 9.29 -3.56
C PHE A 285 -3.86 8.13 -4.41
N HIS A 286 -3.23 8.42 -5.52
CA HIS A 286 -2.70 7.42 -6.45
C HIS A 286 -1.51 8.00 -7.22
N HIS A 287 -0.97 7.30 -8.20
CA HIS A 287 0.07 7.81 -9.08
C HIS A 287 -0.23 7.49 -10.55
N ASP A 288 0.50 8.13 -11.46
CA ASP A 288 0.65 7.73 -12.86
C ASP A 288 2.02 8.14 -13.42
N CYS A 289 2.32 7.72 -14.66
CA CYS A 289 3.58 8.01 -15.36
C CYS A 289 3.44 9.04 -16.49
N VAL A 290 2.36 9.82 -16.54
CA VAL A 290 2.14 10.83 -17.58
C VAL A 290 3.25 11.89 -17.61
N PRO A 291 3.72 12.45 -16.47
CA PRO A 291 4.78 13.46 -16.47
C PRO A 291 6.13 12.91 -16.98
N SER A 292 6.43 11.65 -16.75
CA SER A 292 7.66 10.99 -17.22
C SER A 292 7.55 10.42 -18.65
N LYS A 293 6.41 10.66 -19.34
CA LYS A 293 6.12 10.12 -20.68
C LYS A 293 6.15 8.59 -20.71
N ASP A 294 5.45 7.97 -19.76
CA ASP A 294 5.29 6.52 -19.62
C ASP A 294 6.56 5.76 -19.22
N THR A 295 7.49 6.42 -18.51
CA THR A 295 8.58 5.71 -17.84
C THR A 295 8.05 5.09 -16.57
N THR A 296 7.78 3.79 -16.56
CA THR A 296 6.97 3.10 -15.53
C THR A 296 7.56 3.17 -14.11
N TRP A 297 8.87 3.42 -13.97
CA TRP A 297 9.55 3.60 -12.68
C TRP A 297 9.81 5.06 -12.30
N LEU A 298 9.21 6.03 -13.03
CA LEU A 298 9.25 7.46 -12.70
C LEU A 298 7.81 7.97 -12.60
N ARG A 299 7.20 7.71 -11.46
CA ARG A 299 5.78 7.93 -11.19
C ARG A 299 5.56 9.29 -10.51
N SER A 300 4.38 9.82 -10.65
CA SER A 300 4.00 11.13 -10.09
C SER A 300 2.70 11.03 -9.30
N LEU A 301 2.72 11.51 -8.07
CA LEU A 301 1.59 11.48 -7.15
C LEU A 301 0.42 12.32 -7.64
N LYS A 302 -0.77 11.74 -7.56
CA LYS A 302 -2.05 12.39 -7.85
C LYS A 302 -3.02 12.25 -6.70
N VAL A 303 -3.95 13.18 -6.62
CA VAL A 303 -5.10 13.09 -5.71
C VAL A 303 -6.37 13.51 -6.43
N ALA A 304 -7.46 12.83 -6.10
CA ALA A 304 -8.81 13.14 -6.56
C ALA A 304 -9.81 13.04 -5.40
N PRO A 305 -10.87 13.86 -5.37
CA PRO A 305 -11.99 13.66 -4.47
C PRO A 305 -12.66 12.32 -4.75
N LEU A 306 -13.00 11.60 -3.68
CA LEU A 306 -13.70 10.32 -3.72
C LEU A 306 -15.08 10.49 -3.09
N TYR A 307 -16.08 9.86 -3.67
CA TYR A 307 -17.45 9.95 -3.24
C TYR A 307 -18.09 8.57 -3.09
N TYR A 308 -19.10 8.49 -2.22
CA TYR A 308 -19.95 7.31 -2.03
C TYR A 308 -21.35 7.62 -2.54
N ASP A 309 -22.03 6.62 -3.07
CA ASP A 309 -23.46 6.70 -3.42
C ASP A 309 -24.37 6.50 -2.19
N GLU A 310 -25.69 6.48 -2.43
CA GLU A 310 -26.69 6.29 -1.38
C GLU A 310 -26.67 4.88 -0.74
N GLU A 311 -26.05 3.91 -1.42
CA GLU A 311 -25.87 2.52 -0.98
C GLU A 311 -24.47 2.28 -0.37
N ASP A 312 -23.71 3.36 -0.13
CA ASP A 312 -22.37 3.35 0.41
C ASP A 312 -21.32 2.69 -0.51
N ASN A 313 -21.60 2.59 -1.83
CA ASN A 313 -20.60 2.16 -2.80
C ASN A 313 -19.68 3.32 -3.19
N ILE A 314 -18.40 3.03 -3.41
CA ILE A 314 -17.45 4.00 -3.96
C ILE A 314 -17.81 4.30 -5.42
N LEU A 315 -17.99 5.57 -5.74
CA LEU A 315 -18.17 6.02 -7.12
C LEU A 315 -16.82 6.04 -7.85
N PRO A 316 -16.72 5.48 -9.07
CA PRO A 316 -15.48 5.47 -9.84
C PRO A 316 -14.89 6.88 -10.03
N VAL A 317 -13.61 7.01 -9.77
CA VAL A 317 -12.83 8.24 -9.99
C VAL A 317 -12.44 8.33 -11.47
N LYS A 318 -12.56 9.55 -12.05
CA LYS A 318 -12.32 9.81 -13.48
C LYS A 318 -11.13 10.74 -13.70
#